data_8fdccfd4675e09e50bd298695f07715e
#
_entry.id   8fdccfd4675e09e50bd298695f07715e
#
_cell.length_a   1.000
_cell.length_b   1.000
_cell.length_c   1.000
_cell.angle_alpha   90.00
_cell.angle_beta   90.00
_cell.angle_gamma   90.00
#
_symmetry.space_group_name_H-M   'P 1'
#
loop_
_entity.id
_entity.type
_entity.pdbx_description
1 polymer ?
#
loop_
_entity_poly.entity_id
_entity_poly.type
_entity_poly.pdbx_seq_one_letter_code
_entity_poly.pdbx_strand_id
1 'polypeptide(L)'
;MGKPTGFLEYDRVNGKAAAPLERIKNFNEFHTPLTEAQQRKQGARCMECGVPFCQSGMMMNGMVSGCPLHNLVPEWNDLVYTGNWGQAYNRLKKTNSFPEFTSRVCPAPCEAACTCGLNGDPVSIKENEHAIIEKAYETGEAGPRPPKLRTDKKIAVIGSGPSGLAAADQLNKRGHNVTVFEREDRVGGLLMYGIPNMKLEKQIIDRKINVMKEEGVTFVTSANVGKNYKAAKLLKEFDSVVLACGASNPRDINVPGRDAEGIYFAVDFLKSTTKSLLNSNLEDGNYISAKDKHVIVIGGGDTGNDCVGTAIRHGCASVTQLEMMPKLPEKRTENNSWPEWPRVLKTDYGQEEAIAVFGHDPRIYQTTVKEFVKDESGKLVKAILISLKAEKNPETGRMSMVPVEGSEKEVPADLVLIAAGFLGAQSYVADAFGVELNARTNVATEAGKYATNVEKVFTAGDMHRGQSLVVWAIHEGRNVAKEVDKYLMGYTNLA
;
A
#
# COMPACT_ATOMS: atom_id res chain seq x y z
N MET A 1 9.45 31.60 -0.16
CA MET A 1 10.65 30.79 0.13
C MET A 1 10.54 30.29 1.55
N GLY A 2 10.78 29.00 1.77
CA GLY A 2 10.87 28.41 3.10
C GLY A 2 11.86 29.16 3.98
N LYS A 3 12.05 28.72 5.21
CA LYS A 3 13.05 29.29 6.09
C LYS A 3 14.40 28.60 5.82
N PRO A 4 15.39 29.23 5.14
CA PRO A 4 16.62 28.54 4.70
C PRO A 4 17.40 27.88 5.85
N THR A 5 17.25 28.38 7.08
CA THR A 5 17.92 27.89 8.31
C THR A 5 16.99 27.07 9.22
N GLY A 6 15.72 26.86 8.81
CA GLY A 6 14.73 26.21 9.67
C GLY A 6 15.12 24.80 10.13
N PHE A 7 15.83 24.03 9.30
CA PHE A 7 16.34 22.69 9.66
C PHE A 7 17.45 22.72 10.72
N LEU A 8 18.10 23.89 10.94
CA LEU A 8 19.08 24.12 11.99
C LEU A 8 18.43 24.63 13.29
N GLU A 9 17.25 25.24 13.21
CA GLU A 9 16.57 25.91 14.32
C GLU A 9 15.50 25.05 14.98
N TYR A 10 14.91 24.13 14.24
CA TYR A 10 13.80 23.30 14.70
C TYR A 10 14.13 21.82 14.56
N ASP A 11 13.90 21.07 15.62
CA ASP A 11 14.00 19.62 15.60
C ASP A 11 12.89 19.00 14.76
N ARG A 12 13.15 17.80 14.20
CA ARG A 12 12.13 16.99 13.58
C ARG A 12 11.16 16.48 14.64
N VAL A 13 9.87 16.71 14.42
CA VAL A 13 8.80 16.19 15.27
C VAL A 13 7.74 15.53 14.36
N ASN A 14 7.25 14.36 14.76
CA ASN A 14 6.15 13.65 14.13
C ASN A 14 4.96 13.58 15.10
N GLY A 15 3.77 13.27 14.59
CA GLY A 15 2.61 12.96 15.39
C GLY A 15 2.92 11.87 16.42
N LYS A 16 2.43 12.04 17.64
CA LYS A 16 2.72 11.12 18.75
C LYS A 16 1.83 9.87 18.63
N ALA A 17 2.44 8.70 18.54
CA ALA A 17 1.73 7.43 18.65
C ALA A 17 1.29 7.16 20.10
N ALA A 18 0.11 6.61 20.31
CA ALA A 18 -0.33 6.08 21.60
C ALA A 18 0.60 4.93 22.03
N ALA A 19 0.77 4.77 23.35
CA ALA A 19 1.61 3.70 23.90
C ALA A 19 1.11 2.31 23.40
N PRO A 20 2.02 1.35 23.11
CA PRO A 20 1.64 0.05 22.55
C PRO A 20 0.52 -0.66 23.31
N LEU A 21 0.58 -0.73 24.64
CA LEU A 21 -0.42 -1.38 25.49
C LEU A 21 -1.78 -0.64 25.52
N GLU A 22 -1.82 0.64 25.13
CA GLU A 22 -3.07 1.39 25.01
C GLU A 22 -3.68 1.22 23.62
N ARG A 23 -2.87 1.34 22.58
CA ARG A 23 -3.37 1.30 21.19
C ARG A 23 -3.86 -0.08 20.73
N ILE A 24 -3.41 -1.17 21.37
CA ILE A 24 -3.89 -2.53 21.07
C ILE A 24 -5.31 -2.80 21.57
N LYS A 25 -5.90 -1.92 22.38
CA LYS A 25 -7.25 -2.10 22.95
C LYS A 25 -8.38 -1.92 21.92
N ASN A 26 -8.07 -1.38 20.75
CA ASN A 26 -9.03 -1.14 19.68
C ASN A 26 -8.36 -1.17 18.28
N PHE A 27 -9.14 -0.95 17.24
CA PHE A 27 -8.69 -0.91 15.83
C PHE A 27 -8.69 0.50 15.24
N ASN A 28 -8.66 1.56 16.04
CA ASN A 28 -8.62 2.94 15.55
C ASN A 28 -7.20 3.38 15.20
N GLU A 29 -7.06 4.39 14.35
CA GLU A 29 -5.79 5.09 14.15
C GLU A 29 -5.27 5.62 15.50
N PHE A 30 -3.97 5.52 15.73
CA PHE A 30 -3.38 5.75 17.06
C PHE A 30 -2.36 6.88 17.10
N HIS A 31 -2.27 7.68 16.03
CA HIS A 31 -1.40 8.87 15.99
C HIS A 31 -2.21 10.13 16.31
N THR A 32 -1.67 10.95 17.22
CA THR A 32 -2.20 12.28 17.49
C THR A 32 -1.47 13.27 16.58
N PRO A 33 -2.19 14.03 15.73
CA PRO A 33 -1.59 15.03 14.86
C PRO A 33 -0.84 16.12 15.64
N LEU A 34 0.13 16.76 14.99
CA LEU A 34 0.77 17.94 15.52
C LEU A 34 -0.20 19.12 15.57
N THR A 35 0.01 20.02 16.53
CA THR A 35 -0.69 21.32 16.53
C THR A 35 -0.28 22.13 15.30
N GLU A 36 -1.13 23.08 14.86
CA GLU A 36 -0.83 23.92 13.71
C GLU A 36 0.52 24.66 13.86
N ALA A 37 0.83 25.17 15.06
CA ALA A 37 2.09 25.82 15.34
C ALA A 37 3.31 24.89 15.21
N GLN A 38 3.17 23.65 15.66
CA GLN A 38 4.22 22.62 15.48
C GLN A 38 4.35 22.24 14.00
N GLN A 39 3.22 22.05 13.31
CA GLN A 39 3.21 21.68 11.90
C GLN A 39 3.89 22.75 11.02
N ARG A 40 3.62 24.02 11.26
CA ARG A 40 4.29 25.13 10.58
C ARG A 40 5.81 25.08 10.76
N LYS A 41 6.30 24.74 11.96
CA LYS A 41 7.75 24.55 12.20
C LYS A 41 8.30 23.39 11.38
N GLN A 42 7.53 22.29 11.20
CA GLN A 42 7.98 21.17 10.35
C GLN A 42 8.03 21.57 8.87
N GLY A 43 7.11 22.38 8.38
CA GLY A 43 7.19 22.99 7.05
C GLY A 43 8.44 23.88 6.90
N ALA A 44 8.77 24.68 7.92
CA ALA A 44 9.95 25.56 7.95
C ALA A 44 11.29 24.79 7.85
N ARG A 45 11.32 23.49 8.19
CA ARG A 45 12.55 22.68 8.09
C ARG A 45 12.99 22.42 6.65
N CYS A 46 12.12 22.66 5.67
CA CYS A 46 12.49 22.54 4.26
C CYS A 46 13.33 23.73 3.83
N MET A 47 14.60 23.49 3.49
CA MET A 47 15.53 24.54 3.05
C MET A 47 15.43 24.89 1.57
N GLU A 48 14.45 24.34 0.83
CA GLU A 48 14.35 24.51 -0.64
C GLU A 48 15.68 24.31 -1.37
N CYS A 49 16.29 23.15 -1.17
CA CYS A 49 17.67 22.85 -1.51
C CYS A 49 18.08 23.02 -3.00
N GLY A 50 17.14 23.36 -3.90
CA GLY A 50 17.39 23.51 -5.35
C GLY A 50 17.61 22.17 -6.10
N VAL A 51 17.92 21.09 -5.38
CA VAL A 51 18.06 19.73 -5.92
C VAL A 51 17.17 18.80 -5.10
N PRO A 52 15.85 18.88 -5.27
CA PRO A 52 14.87 18.20 -4.40
C PRO A 52 14.74 16.72 -4.75
N PHE A 53 15.67 15.88 -4.30
CA PHE A 53 15.59 14.43 -4.46
C PHE A 53 14.29 13.85 -3.89
N CYS A 54 13.65 14.52 -2.95
CA CYS A 54 12.32 14.14 -2.46
C CYS A 54 11.25 14.04 -3.58
N GLN A 55 11.45 14.74 -4.71
CA GLN A 55 10.55 14.71 -5.87
C GLN A 55 11.01 13.77 -6.99
N SER A 56 12.17 13.12 -6.89
CA SER A 56 12.84 12.50 -8.04
C SER A 56 12.11 11.27 -8.60
N GLY A 57 11.56 10.42 -7.74
CA GLY A 57 10.92 9.16 -8.15
C GLY A 57 11.83 8.21 -8.94
N MET A 58 13.16 8.34 -8.78
CA MET A 58 14.14 7.55 -9.53
C MET A 58 14.24 6.13 -8.97
N MET A 59 14.42 5.15 -9.86
CA MET A 59 14.73 3.77 -9.46
C MET A 59 16.25 3.63 -9.27
N MET A 60 16.67 3.25 -8.07
CA MET A 60 18.06 3.00 -7.70
C MET A 60 18.19 1.64 -7.03
N ASN A 61 19.01 0.75 -7.58
CA ASN A 61 19.22 -0.61 -7.08
C ASN A 61 17.90 -1.39 -6.78
N GLY A 62 16.89 -1.25 -7.68
CA GLY A 62 15.60 -1.92 -7.58
C GLY A 62 14.60 -1.29 -6.62
N MET A 63 14.96 -0.19 -5.95
CA MET A 63 14.09 0.55 -5.03
C MET A 63 13.91 1.98 -5.49
N VAL A 64 12.80 2.63 -5.09
CA VAL A 64 12.56 4.02 -5.46
C VAL A 64 13.25 4.98 -4.48
N SER A 65 13.85 6.05 -5.04
CA SER A 65 14.36 7.19 -4.33
C SER A 65 13.50 8.42 -4.65
N GLY A 66 12.97 9.09 -3.64
CA GLY A 66 12.04 10.21 -3.81
C GLY A 66 10.61 9.77 -4.17
N CYS A 67 9.75 10.74 -4.43
CA CYS A 67 8.32 10.53 -4.67
C CYS A 67 8.02 10.20 -6.13
N PRO A 68 7.46 9.01 -6.45
CA PRO A 68 7.01 8.66 -7.80
C PRO A 68 5.93 9.58 -8.40
N LEU A 69 5.18 10.28 -7.55
CA LEU A 69 4.19 11.26 -8.00
C LEU A 69 4.82 12.61 -8.36
N HIS A 70 6.12 12.77 -8.13
CA HIS A 70 6.83 14.04 -8.28
C HIS A 70 6.15 15.18 -7.51
N ASN A 71 5.72 14.86 -6.27
CA ASN A 71 5.05 15.83 -5.40
C ASN A 71 5.88 17.08 -5.20
N LEU A 72 5.24 18.25 -5.32
CA LEU A 72 5.85 19.57 -5.21
C LEU A 72 6.20 19.92 -3.75
N VAL A 73 7.02 19.06 -3.13
CA VAL A 73 7.31 19.03 -1.69
C VAL A 73 7.87 20.37 -1.17
N PRO A 74 8.89 21.00 -1.79
CA PRO A 74 9.39 22.28 -1.30
C PRO A 74 8.32 23.37 -1.32
N GLU A 75 7.53 23.46 -2.40
CA GLU A 75 6.50 24.47 -2.55
C GLU A 75 5.42 24.39 -1.46
N TRP A 76 4.87 23.19 -1.23
CA TRP A 76 3.81 23.07 -0.21
C TRP A 76 4.36 23.08 1.22
N ASN A 77 5.63 22.72 1.46
CA ASN A 77 6.26 22.92 2.76
C ASN A 77 6.40 24.41 3.12
N ASP A 78 6.76 25.26 2.16
CA ASP A 78 6.78 26.72 2.35
C ASP A 78 5.38 27.27 2.69
N LEU A 79 4.37 26.81 1.97
CA LEU A 79 2.97 27.20 2.20
C LEU A 79 2.47 26.75 3.56
N VAL A 80 2.86 25.56 4.05
CA VAL A 80 2.58 25.09 5.42
C VAL A 80 3.28 26.01 6.44
N TYR A 81 4.54 26.32 6.24
CA TYR A 81 5.29 27.24 7.13
C TYR A 81 4.60 28.61 7.24
N THR A 82 4.18 29.18 6.14
CA THR A 82 3.55 30.50 6.10
C THR A 82 2.07 30.46 6.50
N GLY A 83 1.48 29.27 6.70
CA GLY A 83 0.06 29.11 7.09
C GLY A 83 -0.92 29.23 5.92
N ASN A 84 -0.46 29.15 4.68
CA ASN A 84 -1.28 29.24 3.46
C ASN A 84 -1.85 27.87 3.08
N TRP A 85 -2.70 27.29 3.94
CA TRP A 85 -3.18 25.92 3.85
C TRP A 85 -3.91 25.60 2.54
N GLY A 86 -4.79 26.47 2.07
CA GLY A 86 -5.53 26.27 0.83
C GLY A 86 -4.61 26.23 -0.40
N GLN A 87 -3.57 27.07 -0.44
CA GLN A 87 -2.58 26.99 -1.50
C GLN A 87 -1.71 25.74 -1.38
N ALA A 88 -1.35 25.32 -0.16
CA ALA A 88 -0.63 24.08 0.07
C ALA A 88 -1.44 22.88 -0.45
N TYR A 89 -2.75 22.83 -0.18
CA TYR A 89 -3.65 21.81 -0.71
C TYR A 89 -3.70 21.83 -2.24
N ASN A 90 -3.82 22.99 -2.86
CA ASN A 90 -3.84 23.10 -4.32
C ASN A 90 -2.54 22.61 -4.97
N ARG A 91 -1.38 22.85 -4.33
CA ARG A 91 -0.10 22.33 -4.79
C ARG A 91 0.00 20.82 -4.64
N LEU A 92 -0.41 20.27 -3.51
CA LEU A 92 -0.43 18.85 -3.24
C LEU A 92 -1.35 18.09 -4.21
N LYS A 93 -2.56 18.60 -4.43
CA LYS A 93 -3.55 18.01 -5.35
C LYS A 93 -3.14 18.04 -6.82
N LYS A 94 -2.19 18.88 -7.20
CA LYS A 94 -1.70 18.96 -8.59
C LYS A 94 -1.04 17.64 -9.02
N THR A 95 -0.34 16.98 -8.12
CA THR A 95 0.41 15.75 -8.40
C THR A 95 -0.16 14.51 -7.70
N ASN A 96 -0.83 14.65 -6.58
CA ASN A 96 -1.39 13.53 -5.81
C ASN A 96 -2.93 13.56 -5.78
N SER A 97 -3.56 12.50 -6.28
CA SER A 97 -5.03 12.37 -6.25
C SER A 97 -5.57 12.04 -4.85
N PHE A 98 -4.77 11.40 -3.98
CA PHE A 98 -5.22 10.86 -2.69
C PHE A 98 -4.23 11.08 -1.54
N PRO A 99 -3.98 12.34 -1.14
CA PRO A 99 -3.12 12.63 0.00
C PRO A 99 -3.63 12.00 1.30
N GLU A 100 -4.94 11.86 1.46
CA GLU A 100 -5.59 11.21 2.60
C GLU A 100 -5.14 9.76 2.79
N PHE A 101 -4.79 9.05 1.71
CA PHE A 101 -4.28 7.68 1.76
C PHE A 101 -2.75 7.65 1.87
N THR A 102 -2.05 8.40 1.02
CA THR A 102 -0.59 8.38 0.97
C THR A 102 0.04 8.91 2.25
N SER A 103 -0.54 9.92 2.88
CA SER A 103 -0.08 10.43 4.17
C SER A 103 -0.18 9.41 5.32
N ARG A 104 -1.00 8.36 5.17
CA ARG A 104 -1.15 7.29 6.17
C ARG A 104 -0.32 6.06 5.84
N VAL A 105 -0.39 5.58 4.58
CA VAL A 105 0.12 4.25 4.23
C VAL A 105 1.40 4.27 3.37
N CYS A 106 1.84 5.41 2.84
CA CYS A 106 3.08 5.49 2.08
C CYS A 106 4.29 5.38 3.01
N PRO A 107 5.32 4.57 2.67
CA PRO A 107 6.55 4.46 3.46
C PRO A 107 7.43 5.72 3.38
N ALA A 108 7.01 6.76 2.63
CA ALA A 108 7.67 8.05 2.48
C ALA A 108 9.09 8.00 1.88
N PRO A 109 9.27 7.47 0.66
CA PRO A 109 10.57 7.49 -0.01
C PRO A 109 11.09 8.92 -0.25
N CYS A 110 10.19 9.91 -0.25
CA CYS A 110 10.54 11.32 -0.28
C CYS A 110 11.33 11.79 0.96
N GLU A 111 11.01 11.29 2.16
CA GLU A 111 11.76 11.57 3.38
C GLU A 111 13.13 10.89 3.35
N ALA A 112 13.16 9.62 2.91
CA ALA A 112 14.42 8.86 2.79
C ALA A 112 15.43 9.52 1.82
N ALA A 113 14.93 10.25 0.82
CA ALA A 113 15.72 10.97 -0.18
C ALA A 113 15.86 12.48 0.12
N CYS A 114 15.34 12.97 1.23
CA CYS A 114 15.45 14.38 1.60
C CYS A 114 16.91 14.79 1.84
N THR A 115 17.36 15.87 1.21
CA THR A 115 18.74 16.37 1.31
C THR A 115 19.11 16.76 2.76
N CYS A 116 18.14 17.21 3.58
CA CYS A 116 18.39 17.45 5.02
C CYS A 116 18.87 16.19 5.74
N GLY A 117 18.47 15.00 5.27
CA GLY A 117 18.90 13.71 5.83
C GLY A 117 20.38 13.37 5.66
N LEU A 118 21.16 14.18 4.93
CA LEU A 118 22.62 14.02 4.82
C LEU A 118 23.36 14.45 6.09
N ASN A 119 22.86 15.49 6.77
CA ASN A 119 23.54 16.12 7.90
C ASN A 119 22.72 16.09 9.20
N GLY A 120 21.52 15.52 9.17
CA GLY A 120 20.61 15.47 10.31
C GLY A 120 19.32 14.73 9.93
N ASP A 121 18.22 15.09 10.57
CA ASP A 121 16.93 14.48 10.29
C ASP A 121 16.29 15.05 9.01
N PRO A 122 15.70 14.21 8.16
CA PRO A 122 14.93 14.68 7.01
C PRO A 122 13.70 15.48 7.45
N VAL A 123 13.11 16.26 6.54
CA VAL A 123 11.84 16.96 6.77
C VAL A 123 10.73 15.93 6.98
N SER A 124 9.80 16.20 7.92
CA SER A 124 8.59 15.39 8.16
C SER A 124 7.56 15.59 7.04
N ILE A 125 7.89 15.13 5.83
CA ILE A 125 7.12 15.38 4.60
C ILE A 125 5.73 14.76 4.69
N LYS A 126 5.67 13.51 5.18
CA LYS A 126 4.42 12.76 5.32
C LYS A 126 3.47 13.42 6.35
N GLU A 127 4.00 13.94 7.45
CA GLU A 127 3.23 14.69 8.44
C GLU A 127 2.66 15.99 7.84
N ASN A 128 3.47 16.71 7.04
CA ASN A 128 3.02 17.91 6.35
C ASN A 128 1.90 17.59 5.34
N GLU A 129 2.05 16.50 4.58
CA GLU A 129 1.03 16.00 3.66
C GLU A 129 -0.28 15.68 4.39
N HIS A 130 -0.20 14.99 5.53
CA HIS A 130 -1.34 14.65 6.38
C HIS A 130 -2.05 15.92 6.89
N ALA A 131 -1.31 16.87 7.42
CA ALA A 131 -1.87 18.12 7.92
C ALA A 131 -2.57 18.94 6.82
N ILE A 132 -1.98 19.00 5.61
CA ILE A 132 -2.58 19.71 4.48
C ILE A 132 -3.94 19.13 4.12
N ILE A 133 -4.02 17.80 3.98
CA ILE A 133 -5.28 17.17 3.54
C ILE A 133 -6.36 17.22 4.62
N GLU A 134 -6.01 16.98 5.89
CA GLU A 134 -7.01 17.05 6.97
C GLU A 134 -7.51 18.50 7.15
N LYS A 135 -6.63 19.50 7.06
CA LYS A 135 -7.03 20.91 7.07
C LYS A 135 -7.95 21.25 5.90
N ALA A 136 -7.69 20.72 4.70
CA ALA A 136 -8.53 20.96 3.54
C ALA A 136 -9.95 20.35 3.69
N TYR A 137 -10.09 19.21 4.36
CA TYR A 137 -11.40 18.67 4.72
C TYR A 137 -12.08 19.50 5.80
N GLU A 138 -11.36 19.93 6.83
CA GLU A 138 -11.87 20.79 7.91
C GLU A 138 -12.42 22.11 7.37
N THR A 139 -11.74 22.73 6.41
CA THR A 139 -12.14 24.02 5.80
C THR A 139 -13.11 23.89 4.63
N GLY A 140 -13.43 22.64 4.20
CA GLY A 140 -14.31 22.36 3.07
C GLY A 140 -13.63 22.48 1.69
N GLU A 141 -12.35 22.79 1.63
CA GLU A 141 -11.60 22.90 0.36
C GLU A 141 -11.44 21.56 -0.36
N ALA A 142 -11.44 20.45 0.37
CA ALA A 142 -11.42 19.09 -0.19
C ALA A 142 -12.81 18.58 -0.61
N GLY A 143 -13.84 19.42 -0.57
CA GLY A 143 -15.18 19.10 -1.03
C GLY A 143 -15.28 18.82 -2.54
N PRO A 144 -16.45 18.32 -3.00
CA PRO A 144 -16.66 17.92 -4.39
C PRO A 144 -16.55 19.11 -5.36
N ARG A 145 -15.87 18.84 -6.48
CA ARG A 145 -15.69 19.79 -7.59
C ARG A 145 -16.05 19.11 -8.91
N PRO A 146 -17.35 18.94 -9.21
CA PRO A 146 -17.78 18.27 -10.44
C PRO A 146 -17.31 19.06 -11.68
N PRO A 147 -16.96 18.36 -12.78
CA PRO A 147 -16.57 19.01 -14.01
C PRO A 147 -17.72 19.86 -14.56
N LYS A 148 -17.40 21.07 -15.02
CA LYS A 148 -18.41 22.01 -15.57
C LYS A 148 -19.03 21.53 -16.88
N LEU A 149 -18.28 20.76 -17.65
CA LEU A 149 -18.71 20.18 -18.93
C LEU A 149 -18.48 18.67 -18.92
N ARG A 150 -19.45 17.94 -19.45
CA ARG A 150 -19.34 16.49 -19.67
C ARG A 150 -19.07 16.20 -21.13
N THR A 151 -18.25 15.18 -21.40
CA THR A 151 -18.11 14.58 -22.71
C THR A 151 -19.15 13.47 -22.85
N ASP A 152 -19.39 13.02 -24.10
CA ASP A 152 -20.26 11.85 -24.34
C ASP A 152 -19.56 10.52 -24.08
N LYS A 153 -18.25 10.55 -23.76
CA LYS A 153 -17.42 9.36 -23.60
C LYS A 153 -17.70 8.64 -22.28
N LYS A 154 -17.89 7.31 -22.39
CA LYS A 154 -18.14 6.40 -21.27
C LYS A 154 -16.91 5.52 -21.03
N ILE A 155 -16.42 5.47 -19.81
CA ILE A 155 -15.23 4.71 -19.45
C ILE A 155 -15.55 3.76 -18.30
N ALA A 156 -15.23 2.48 -18.49
CA ALA A 156 -15.27 1.48 -17.44
C ALA A 156 -13.89 1.34 -16.79
N VAL A 157 -13.81 1.43 -15.47
CA VAL A 157 -12.61 1.14 -14.69
C VAL A 157 -12.86 -0.13 -13.89
N ILE A 158 -12.04 -1.16 -14.07
CA ILE A 158 -12.19 -2.46 -13.43
C ILE A 158 -11.21 -2.56 -12.26
N GLY A 159 -11.74 -2.50 -11.05
CA GLY A 159 -10.99 -2.43 -9.80
C GLY A 159 -10.97 -1.02 -9.21
N SER A 160 -11.24 -0.94 -7.91
CA SER A 160 -11.31 0.30 -7.15
C SER A 160 -10.13 0.49 -6.19
N GLY A 161 -9.01 -0.16 -6.45
CA GLY A 161 -7.75 0.11 -5.75
C GLY A 161 -7.18 1.50 -6.11
N PRO A 162 -6.06 1.92 -5.49
CA PRO A 162 -5.48 3.26 -5.71
C PRO A 162 -5.29 3.64 -7.17
N SER A 163 -4.90 2.70 -8.03
CA SER A 163 -4.72 2.93 -9.46
C SER A 163 -6.03 3.20 -10.18
N GLY A 164 -7.05 2.34 -9.98
CA GLY A 164 -8.36 2.51 -10.59
C GLY A 164 -9.05 3.79 -10.12
N LEU A 165 -8.97 4.11 -8.82
CA LEU A 165 -9.49 5.37 -8.28
C LEU A 165 -8.78 6.58 -8.88
N ALA A 166 -7.44 6.52 -9.08
CA ALA A 166 -6.70 7.62 -9.68
C ALA A 166 -7.05 7.84 -11.15
N ALA A 167 -7.24 6.74 -11.91
CA ALA A 167 -7.73 6.81 -13.27
C ALA A 167 -9.14 7.43 -13.32
N ALA A 168 -10.04 6.97 -12.45
CA ALA A 168 -11.41 7.47 -12.36
C ALA A 168 -11.45 8.97 -11.97
N ASP A 169 -10.66 9.40 -10.99
CA ASP A 169 -10.54 10.80 -10.56
C ASP A 169 -10.12 11.71 -11.72
N GLN A 170 -9.06 11.33 -12.46
CA GLN A 170 -8.54 12.15 -13.56
C GLN A 170 -9.51 12.18 -14.76
N LEU A 171 -10.03 11.03 -15.16
CA LEU A 171 -10.98 10.94 -16.29
C LEU A 171 -12.29 11.66 -15.99
N ASN A 172 -12.80 11.56 -14.77
CA ASN A 172 -13.99 12.31 -14.35
C ASN A 172 -13.75 13.82 -14.37
N LYS A 173 -12.60 14.29 -13.84
CA LYS A 173 -12.22 15.72 -13.90
C LYS A 173 -12.08 16.24 -15.31
N ARG A 174 -11.67 15.40 -16.25
CA ARG A 174 -11.61 15.72 -17.68
C ARG A 174 -13.01 15.91 -18.28
N GLY A 175 -14.05 15.42 -17.60
CA GLY A 175 -15.44 15.49 -18.02
C GLY A 175 -16.02 14.18 -18.57
N HIS A 176 -15.27 13.09 -18.58
CA HIS A 176 -15.77 11.80 -19.02
C HIS A 176 -16.78 11.19 -18.03
N ASN A 177 -17.65 10.31 -18.51
CA ASN A 177 -18.59 9.55 -17.70
C ASN A 177 -17.91 8.25 -17.24
N VAL A 178 -17.54 8.18 -15.99
CA VAL A 178 -16.73 7.08 -15.45
C VAL A 178 -17.57 6.19 -14.55
N THR A 179 -17.52 4.87 -14.82
CA THR A 179 -18.08 3.84 -13.93
C THR A 179 -16.95 2.91 -13.45
N VAL A 180 -16.81 2.79 -12.13
CA VAL A 180 -15.85 1.90 -11.49
C VAL A 180 -16.57 0.62 -11.06
N PHE A 181 -16.07 -0.54 -11.49
CA PHE A 181 -16.59 -1.86 -11.14
C PHE A 181 -15.67 -2.50 -10.08
N GLU A 182 -16.21 -2.84 -8.93
CA GLU A 182 -15.50 -3.45 -7.82
C GLU A 182 -16.08 -4.82 -7.48
N ARG A 183 -15.21 -5.83 -7.37
CA ARG A 183 -15.63 -7.21 -7.04
C ARG A 183 -16.11 -7.37 -5.61
N GLU A 184 -15.60 -6.56 -4.70
CA GLU A 184 -15.96 -6.58 -3.29
C GLU A 184 -17.23 -5.74 -3.02
N ASP A 185 -17.76 -5.88 -1.82
CA ASP A 185 -18.93 -5.12 -1.35
C ASP A 185 -18.62 -3.65 -1.03
N ARG A 186 -17.33 -3.29 -0.87
CA ARG A 186 -16.84 -1.93 -0.61
C ARG A 186 -15.71 -1.55 -1.53
N VAL A 187 -15.68 -0.28 -1.88
CA VAL A 187 -14.65 0.35 -2.73
C VAL A 187 -13.36 0.57 -1.95
N GLY A 188 -12.22 0.47 -2.63
CA GLY A 188 -10.90 0.80 -2.05
C GLY A 188 -9.81 -0.25 -2.28
N GLY A 189 -10.17 -1.44 -2.74
CA GLY A 189 -9.20 -2.53 -2.96
C GLY A 189 -8.42 -2.87 -1.69
N LEU A 190 -7.09 -2.93 -1.77
CA LEU A 190 -6.24 -3.21 -0.60
C LEU A 190 -6.27 -2.12 0.47
N LEU A 191 -6.60 -0.87 0.16
CA LEU A 191 -6.82 0.18 1.17
C LEU A 191 -7.98 -0.19 2.10
N MET A 192 -9.05 -0.78 1.53
CA MET A 192 -10.22 -1.21 2.29
C MET A 192 -9.96 -2.51 3.04
N TYR A 193 -9.46 -3.55 2.35
CA TYR A 193 -9.45 -4.91 2.89
C TYR A 193 -8.06 -5.54 3.08
N GLY A 194 -6.99 -4.90 2.63
CA GLY A 194 -5.62 -5.38 2.83
C GLY A 194 -4.87 -4.65 3.94
N ILE A 195 -5.21 -3.38 4.20
CA ILE A 195 -4.61 -2.55 5.25
C ILE A 195 -5.54 -2.56 6.46
N PRO A 196 -5.04 -2.83 7.68
CA PRO A 196 -5.87 -2.85 8.88
C PRO A 196 -6.42 -1.45 9.22
N ASN A 197 -7.56 -1.42 9.96
CA ASN A 197 -8.24 -0.17 10.30
C ASN A 197 -7.37 0.76 11.16
N MET A 198 -6.55 0.21 12.06
CA MET A 198 -5.65 1.01 12.90
C MET A 198 -4.51 1.70 12.14
N LYS A 199 -4.28 1.36 10.88
CA LYS A 199 -3.30 2.02 10.00
C LYS A 199 -3.95 3.00 9.03
N LEU A 200 -5.19 2.70 8.62
CA LEU A 200 -6.04 3.55 7.79
C LEU A 200 -7.51 3.28 8.14
N GLU A 201 -8.13 4.17 8.89
CA GLU A 201 -9.56 4.09 9.20
C GLU A 201 -10.41 4.14 7.93
N LYS A 202 -11.38 3.22 7.82
CA LYS A 202 -12.15 3.04 6.58
C LYS A 202 -13.09 4.21 6.28
N GLN A 203 -13.48 4.96 7.29
CA GLN A 203 -14.19 6.23 7.12
C GLN A 203 -13.43 7.26 6.27
N ILE A 204 -12.10 7.22 6.27
CA ILE A 204 -11.27 8.09 5.42
C ILE A 204 -11.44 7.72 3.94
N ILE A 205 -11.56 6.43 3.65
CA ILE A 205 -11.84 5.94 2.29
C ILE A 205 -13.25 6.36 1.89
N ASP A 206 -14.25 6.10 2.74
CA ASP A 206 -15.65 6.43 2.48
C ASP A 206 -15.84 7.95 2.25
N ARG A 207 -15.15 8.79 3.06
CA ARG A 207 -15.12 10.24 2.88
C ARG A 207 -14.70 10.63 1.47
N LYS A 208 -13.60 10.06 0.96
CA LYS A 208 -13.11 10.34 -0.40
C LYS A 208 -14.01 9.77 -1.48
N ILE A 209 -14.52 8.56 -1.31
CA ILE A 209 -15.44 7.95 -2.28
C ILE A 209 -16.73 8.74 -2.41
N ASN A 210 -17.24 9.29 -1.30
CA ASN A 210 -18.43 10.16 -1.34
C ASN A 210 -18.15 11.44 -2.14
N VAL A 211 -16.99 12.09 -1.95
CA VAL A 211 -16.59 13.23 -2.79
C VAL A 211 -16.57 12.84 -4.27
N MET A 212 -15.99 11.69 -4.63
CA MET A 212 -15.95 11.23 -6.02
C MET A 212 -17.36 10.93 -6.59
N LYS A 213 -18.27 10.38 -5.77
CA LYS A 213 -19.67 10.17 -6.17
C LYS A 213 -20.38 11.49 -6.46
N GLU A 214 -20.22 12.48 -5.59
CA GLU A 214 -20.79 13.83 -5.77
C GLU A 214 -20.19 14.55 -6.97
N GLU A 215 -18.93 14.25 -7.33
CA GLU A 215 -18.30 14.70 -8.58
C GLU A 215 -18.82 13.95 -9.83
N GLY A 216 -19.62 12.87 -9.67
CA GLY A 216 -20.29 12.15 -10.74
C GLY A 216 -19.63 10.84 -11.16
N VAL A 217 -18.70 10.29 -10.38
CA VAL A 217 -18.19 8.93 -10.60
C VAL A 217 -19.23 7.90 -10.09
N THR A 218 -19.57 6.94 -10.94
CA THR A 218 -20.46 5.83 -10.58
C THR A 218 -19.65 4.65 -10.08
N PHE A 219 -20.08 4.05 -8.95
CA PHE A 219 -19.46 2.84 -8.39
C PHE A 219 -20.45 1.68 -8.40
N VAL A 220 -20.03 0.53 -8.93
CA VAL A 220 -20.79 -0.72 -8.97
C VAL A 220 -20.00 -1.76 -8.18
N THR A 221 -20.43 -2.02 -6.96
CA THR A 221 -19.81 -3.02 -6.06
C THR A 221 -20.39 -4.41 -6.29
N SER A 222 -19.74 -5.46 -5.75
CA SER A 222 -20.09 -6.87 -5.95
C SER A 222 -20.13 -7.29 -7.43
N ALA A 223 -19.45 -6.53 -8.29
CA ALA A 223 -19.32 -6.75 -9.73
C ALA A 223 -17.95 -7.37 -10.06
N ASN A 224 -17.88 -8.69 -10.00
CA ASN A 224 -16.66 -9.44 -10.31
C ASN A 224 -16.59 -9.69 -11.83
N VAL A 225 -15.96 -8.78 -12.56
CA VAL A 225 -15.82 -8.83 -14.01
C VAL A 225 -15.00 -10.06 -14.42
N GLY A 226 -15.53 -10.82 -15.36
CA GLY A 226 -14.98 -12.13 -15.76
C GLY A 226 -15.59 -13.32 -15.02
N LYS A 227 -16.36 -13.07 -13.95
CA LYS A 227 -17.10 -14.11 -13.21
C LYS A 227 -18.62 -13.85 -13.25
N ASN A 228 -19.11 -12.98 -12.37
CA ASN A 228 -20.54 -12.65 -12.31
C ASN A 228 -20.95 -11.46 -13.22
N TYR A 229 -19.96 -10.75 -13.79
CA TYR A 229 -20.18 -9.63 -14.72
C TYR A 229 -19.39 -9.85 -16.02
N LYS A 230 -20.06 -9.83 -17.18
CA LYS A 230 -19.45 -10.19 -18.46
C LYS A 230 -18.58 -9.06 -19.03
N ALA A 231 -17.32 -9.35 -19.35
CA ALA A 231 -16.40 -8.41 -20.01
C ALA A 231 -16.93 -7.93 -21.39
N ALA A 232 -17.54 -8.83 -22.17
CA ALA A 232 -18.12 -8.49 -23.47
C ALA A 232 -19.23 -7.42 -23.39
N LYS A 233 -19.97 -7.35 -22.27
CA LYS A 233 -20.96 -6.29 -22.05
C LYS A 233 -20.27 -4.93 -21.91
N LEU A 234 -19.16 -4.87 -21.14
CA LEU A 234 -18.39 -3.65 -20.97
C LEU A 234 -17.77 -3.16 -22.27
N LEU A 235 -17.19 -4.09 -23.06
CA LEU A 235 -16.65 -3.76 -24.37
C LEU A 235 -17.72 -3.21 -25.34
N LYS A 236 -18.99 -3.57 -25.19
CA LYS A 236 -20.07 -3.05 -26.01
C LYS A 236 -20.59 -1.69 -25.54
N GLU A 237 -20.69 -1.49 -24.21
CA GLU A 237 -21.38 -0.34 -23.60
C GLU A 237 -20.46 0.86 -23.34
N PHE A 238 -19.14 0.65 -23.29
CA PHE A 238 -18.15 1.67 -22.96
C PHE A 238 -17.19 1.96 -24.13
N ASP A 239 -16.79 3.21 -24.25
CA ASP A 239 -15.85 3.67 -25.27
C ASP A 239 -14.42 3.25 -24.96
N SER A 240 -14.10 3.06 -23.68
CA SER A 240 -12.80 2.54 -23.21
C SER A 240 -12.95 1.78 -21.90
N VAL A 241 -12.01 0.86 -21.65
CA VAL A 241 -11.92 0.04 -20.44
C VAL A 241 -10.51 0.15 -19.84
N VAL A 242 -10.41 0.40 -18.54
CA VAL A 242 -9.14 0.40 -17.79
C VAL A 242 -9.13 -0.77 -16.83
N LEU A 243 -8.18 -1.70 -16.98
CA LEU A 243 -7.97 -2.82 -16.08
C LEU A 243 -7.01 -2.39 -14.97
N ALA A 244 -7.51 -2.33 -13.72
CA ALA A 244 -6.78 -1.88 -12.53
C ALA A 244 -7.04 -2.81 -11.34
N CYS A 245 -7.07 -4.13 -11.59
CA CYS A 245 -7.47 -5.17 -10.61
C CYS A 245 -6.37 -5.51 -9.59
N GLY A 246 -5.20 -4.88 -9.69
CA GLY A 246 -4.06 -5.11 -8.80
C GLY A 246 -3.36 -6.45 -9.04
N ALA A 247 -2.41 -6.79 -8.16
CA ALA A 247 -1.73 -8.08 -8.07
C ALA A 247 -2.28 -8.83 -6.87
N SER A 248 -3.18 -9.77 -7.09
CA SER A 248 -3.90 -10.50 -6.04
C SER A 248 -3.78 -12.02 -6.14
N ASN A 249 -2.84 -12.52 -6.96
CA ASN A 249 -2.47 -13.93 -6.98
C ASN A 249 -1.40 -14.15 -5.88
N PRO A 250 -1.73 -14.74 -4.71
CA PRO A 250 -0.80 -14.82 -3.60
C PRO A 250 0.32 -15.82 -3.89
N ARG A 251 1.53 -15.51 -3.44
CA ARG A 251 2.62 -16.47 -3.40
C ARG A 251 2.38 -17.45 -2.27
N ASP A 252 2.30 -18.71 -2.60
CA ASP A 252 2.17 -19.80 -1.62
C ASP A 252 3.53 -20.43 -1.28
N ILE A 253 3.55 -21.26 -0.25
CA ILE A 253 4.68 -22.07 0.16
C ILE A 253 4.35 -23.55 -0.11
N ASN A 254 5.28 -24.25 -0.76
CA ASN A 254 5.09 -25.66 -1.08
C ASN A 254 5.89 -26.52 -0.10
N VAL A 255 5.25 -26.84 1.03
CA VAL A 255 5.83 -27.69 2.09
C VAL A 255 4.82 -28.74 2.53
N PRO A 256 5.25 -29.90 3.08
CA PRO A 256 4.37 -30.90 3.64
C PRO A 256 3.42 -30.28 4.67
N GLY A 257 2.17 -30.77 4.69
CA GLY A 257 1.13 -30.30 5.63
C GLY A 257 0.53 -28.93 5.31
N ARG A 258 0.83 -28.32 4.13
CA ARG A 258 0.26 -27.03 3.70
C ARG A 258 -1.29 -27.03 3.68
N ASP A 259 -1.89 -28.18 3.53
CA ASP A 259 -3.33 -28.40 3.48
C ASP A 259 -4.01 -28.46 4.86
N ALA A 260 -3.28 -28.29 5.97
CA ALA A 260 -3.84 -28.26 7.31
C ALA A 260 -4.81 -27.10 7.51
N GLU A 261 -5.93 -27.37 8.22
CA GLU A 261 -6.84 -26.33 8.68
C GLU A 261 -6.13 -25.41 9.69
N GLY A 262 -6.19 -24.10 9.47
CA GLY A 262 -5.47 -23.09 10.27
C GLY A 262 -4.39 -22.36 9.50
N ILE A 263 -4.18 -22.68 8.21
CA ILE A 263 -3.20 -22.00 7.35
C ILE A 263 -3.90 -21.15 6.31
N TYR A 264 -3.73 -19.82 6.38
CA TYR A 264 -4.40 -18.85 5.52
C TYR A 264 -3.41 -17.88 4.88
N PHE A 265 -3.81 -17.25 3.79
CA PHE A 265 -3.09 -16.08 3.29
C PHE A 265 -3.35 -14.87 4.18
N ALA A 266 -2.31 -14.05 4.38
CA ALA A 266 -2.37 -12.83 5.19
C ALA A 266 -3.52 -11.90 4.79
N VAL A 267 -3.76 -11.74 3.48
CA VAL A 267 -4.84 -10.88 2.97
C VAL A 267 -6.22 -11.38 3.37
N ASP A 268 -6.44 -12.70 3.42
CA ASP A 268 -7.73 -13.27 3.84
C ASP A 268 -7.99 -13.03 5.33
N PHE A 269 -6.95 -13.15 6.16
CA PHE A 269 -7.01 -12.80 7.59
C PHE A 269 -7.35 -11.32 7.80
N LEU A 270 -6.59 -10.42 7.16
CA LEU A 270 -6.81 -8.97 7.27
C LEU A 270 -8.17 -8.54 6.72
N LYS A 271 -8.58 -9.11 5.58
CA LYS A 271 -9.88 -8.86 4.96
C LYS A 271 -11.03 -9.32 5.85
N SER A 272 -11.00 -10.57 6.35
CA SER A 272 -12.07 -11.10 7.20
C SER A 272 -12.22 -10.29 8.48
N THR A 273 -11.10 -9.92 9.12
CA THR A 273 -11.09 -9.06 10.31
C THR A 273 -11.71 -7.70 10.01
N THR A 274 -11.25 -7.01 8.96
CA THR A 274 -11.77 -5.67 8.62
C THR A 274 -13.25 -5.74 8.26
N LYS A 275 -13.68 -6.77 7.53
CA LYS A 275 -15.07 -6.93 7.13
C LYS A 275 -16.00 -7.14 8.34
N SER A 276 -15.63 -8.03 9.25
CA SER A 276 -16.37 -8.27 10.50
C SER A 276 -16.37 -7.03 11.41
N LEU A 277 -15.21 -6.33 11.52
CA LEU A 277 -15.11 -5.08 12.27
C LEU A 277 -16.10 -4.02 11.76
N LEU A 278 -16.17 -3.82 10.45
CA LEU A 278 -17.06 -2.82 9.84
C LEU A 278 -18.55 -3.23 9.86
N ASN A 279 -18.85 -4.52 9.86
CA ASN A 279 -20.22 -5.02 9.83
C ASN A 279 -20.84 -5.10 11.23
N SER A 280 -20.05 -5.50 12.24
CA SER A 280 -20.57 -5.89 13.55
C SER A 280 -19.63 -5.60 14.72
N ASN A 281 -18.54 -4.86 14.51
CA ASN A 281 -17.49 -4.68 15.51
C ASN A 281 -16.94 -6.03 16.06
N LEU A 282 -16.77 -7.01 15.15
CA LEU A 282 -16.33 -8.38 15.39
C LEU A 282 -17.34 -9.28 16.15
N GLU A 283 -18.55 -8.80 16.43
CA GLU A 283 -19.57 -9.56 17.18
C GLU A 283 -20.19 -10.71 16.37
N ASP A 284 -20.14 -10.63 15.03
CA ASP A 284 -20.68 -11.68 14.15
C ASP A 284 -19.81 -12.95 14.11
N GLY A 285 -18.58 -12.91 14.61
CA GLY A 285 -17.63 -14.02 14.59
C GLY A 285 -17.19 -14.46 13.18
N ASN A 286 -17.58 -13.74 12.13
CA ASN A 286 -17.31 -14.11 10.73
C ASN A 286 -15.91 -13.65 10.27
N TYR A 287 -14.88 -14.02 11.04
CA TYR A 287 -13.48 -13.72 10.71
C TYR A 287 -12.54 -14.82 11.16
N ILE A 288 -11.36 -14.87 10.57
CA ILE A 288 -10.29 -15.79 10.99
C ILE A 288 -9.76 -15.28 12.33
N SER A 289 -10.14 -15.92 13.43
CA SER A 289 -9.76 -15.50 14.78
C SER A 289 -8.37 -15.99 15.16
N ALA A 290 -7.54 -15.09 15.71
CA ALA A 290 -6.26 -15.41 16.34
C ALA A 290 -6.35 -15.54 17.88
N LYS A 291 -7.56 -15.38 18.46
CA LYS A 291 -7.75 -15.42 19.92
C LYS A 291 -7.26 -16.73 20.51
N ASP A 292 -6.46 -16.62 21.57
CA ASP A 292 -5.89 -17.73 22.33
C ASP A 292 -5.01 -18.70 21.49
N LYS A 293 -4.54 -18.27 20.30
CA LYS A 293 -3.76 -19.11 19.37
C LYS A 293 -2.27 -18.76 19.36
N HIS A 294 -1.44 -19.75 19.09
CA HIS A 294 -0.04 -19.58 18.71
C HIS A 294 0.01 -19.27 17.21
N VAL A 295 0.37 -18.02 16.88
CA VAL A 295 0.33 -17.49 15.52
C VAL A 295 1.73 -17.47 14.91
N ILE A 296 1.87 -18.00 13.68
CA ILE A 296 3.08 -17.84 12.87
C ILE A 296 2.76 -16.99 11.65
N VAL A 297 3.51 -15.91 11.45
CA VAL A 297 3.43 -15.04 10.27
C VAL A 297 4.65 -15.31 9.39
N ILE A 298 4.45 -15.72 8.15
CA ILE A 298 5.54 -16.01 7.20
C ILE A 298 5.73 -14.82 6.27
N GLY A 299 6.77 -14.04 6.51
CA GLY A 299 7.15 -12.84 5.77
C GLY A 299 7.43 -11.65 6.66
N GLY A 300 8.58 -10.99 6.44
CA GLY A 300 9.08 -9.88 7.26
C GLY A 300 8.62 -8.48 6.83
N GLY A 301 7.82 -8.36 5.76
CA GLY A 301 7.38 -7.08 5.20
C GLY A 301 6.21 -6.43 5.95
N ASP A 302 5.73 -5.29 5.41
CA ASP A 302 4.63 -4.49 6.00
C ASP A 302 3.35 -5.32 6.24
N THR A 303 2.98 -6.20 5.29
CA THR A 303 1.81 -7.08 5.46
C THR A 303 1.98 -8.05 6.64
N GLY A 304 3.20 -8.57 6.84
CA GLY A 304 3.51 -9.41 8.00
C GLY A 304 3.37 -8.64 9.31
N ASN A 305 3.88 -7.40 9.37
CA ASN A 305 3.70 -6.52 10.52
C ASN A 305 2.21 -6.21 10.79
N ASP A 306 1.43 -5.97 9.74
CA ASP A 306 -0.02 -5.74 9.84
C ASP A 306 -0.75 -6.98 10.42
N CYS A 307 -0.31 -8.19 10.06
CA CYS A 307 -0.81 -9.44 10.65
C CYS A 307 -0.43 -9.59 12.12
N VAL A 308 0.81 -9.23 12.51
CA VAL A 308 1.25 -9.26 13.91
C VAL A 308 0.38 -8.35 14.77
N GLY A 309 0.23 -7.07 14.37
CA GLY A 309 -0.60 -6.11 15.11
C GLY A 309 -2.08 -6.50 15.18
N THR A 310 -2.62 -7.13 14.13
CA THR A 310 -4.01 -7.62 14.10
C THR A 310 -4.18 -8.84 15.01
N ALA A 311 -3.25 -9.80 14.99
CA ALA A 311 -3.30 -10.98 15.84
C ALA A 311 -3.25 -10.63 17.35
N ILE A 312 -2.43 -9.63 17.71
CA ILE A 312 -2.36 -9.12 19.09
C ILE A 312 -3.70 -8.52 19.52
N ARG A 313 -4.35 -7.74 18.66
CA ARG A 313 -5.71 -7.18 18.95
C ARG A 313 -6.79 -8.24 19.06
N HIS A 314 -6.62 -9.38 18.42
CA HIS A 314 -7.50 -10.54 18.63
C HIS A 314 -7.23 -11.26 19.97
N GLY A 315 -6.12 -10.97 20.66
CA GLY A 315 -5.73 -11.64 21.90
C GLY A 315 -5.05 -13.00 21.66
N CYS A 316 -4.10 -13.06 20.73
CA CYS A 316 -3.34 -14.29 20.49
C CYS A 316 -2.47 -14.68 21.71
N ALA A 317 -2.24 -15.98 21.90
CA ALA A 317 -1.39 -16.51 22.96
C ALA A 317 0.09 -16.19 22.73
N SER A 318 0.52 -16.20 21.46
CA SER A 318 1.86 -15.76 21.03
C SER A 318 1.84 -15.41 19.54
N VAL A 319 2.82 -14.62 19.09
CA VAL A 319 3.03 -14.38 17.67
C VAL A 319 4.52 -14.45 17.34
N THR A 320 4.84 -15.19 16.28
CA THR A 320 6.19 -15.31 15.71
C THR A 320 6.14 -14.88 14.24
N GLN A 321 7.05 -14.00 13.84
CA GLN A 321 7.19 -13.55 12.45
C GLN A 321 8.48 -14.10 11.84
N LEU A 322 8.36 -14.88 10.77
CA LEU A 322 9.51 -15.49 10.09
C LEU A 322 9.98 -14.59 8.95
N GLU A 323 11.28 -14.25 8.97
CA GLU A 323 11.96 -13.55 7.90
C GLU A 323 13.06 -14.44 7.31
N MET A 324 12.97 -14.74 6.03
CA MET A 324 13.96 -15.59 5.37
C MET A 324 15.31 -14.89 5.16
N MET A 325 15.33 -13.55 5.11
CA MET A 325 16.55 -12.78 4.92
C MET A 325 17.28 -12.52 6.25
N PRO A 326 18.60 -12.22 6.22
CA PRO A 326 19.33 -11.79 7.39
C PRO A 326 18.76 -10.50 8.01
N LYS A 327 18.94 -10.34 9.31
CA LYS A 327 18.62 -9.09 10.01
C LYS A 327 19.40 -7.93 9.39
N LEU A 328 18.69 -6.88 9.03
CA LEU A 328 19.30 -5.67 8.48
C LEU A 328 20.09 -4.90 9.54
N PRO A 329 21.12 -4.14 9.14
CA PRO A 329 21.89 -3.28 10.05
C PRO A 329 21.02 -2.12 10.58
N GLU A 330 21.40 -1.56 11.72
CA GLU A 330 20.69 -0.42 12.32
C GLU A 330 20.93 0.90 11.57
N LYS A 331 22.05 1.02 10.85
CA LYS A 331 22.43 2.19 10.06
C LYS A 331 22.80 1.80 8.64
N ARG A 332 22.74 2.75 7.71
CA ARG A 332 23.20 2.56 6.33
C ARG A 332 24.64 2.06 6.30
N THR A 333 24.89 1.11 5.42
CA THR A 333 26.24 0.60 5.10
C THR A 333 26.82 1.37 3.92
N GLU A 334 28.12 1.24 3.68
CA GLU A 334 28.83 1.91 2.56
C GLU A 334 28.22 1.59 1.18
N ASN A 335 27.68 0.37 1.01
CA ASN A 335 27.04 -0.08 -0.22
C ASN A 335 25.55 0.29 -0.29
N ASN A 336 25.04 1.10 0.62
CA ASN A 336 23.68 1.64 0.62
C ASN A 336 23.67 3.13 1.00
N SER A 337 24.37 3.92 0.21
CA SER A 337 24.53 5.35 0.45
C SER A 337 23.23 6.12 0.10
N TRP A 338 23.07 7.31 0.70
CA TRP A 338 22.04 8.27 0.28
C TRP A 338 22.27 8.63 -1.21
N PRO A 339 21.25 8.84 -2.05
CA PRO A 339 19.80 8.89 -1.73
C PRO A 339 19.06 7.55 -1.94
N GLU A 340 19.73 6.42 -1.98
CA GLU A 340 19.05 5.13 -2.07
C GLU A 340 18.05 4.91 -0.93
N TRP A 341 17.06 4.05 -1.16
CA TRP A 341 16.18 3.59 -0.09
C TRP A 341 17.03 2.95 1.04
N PRO A 342 16.84 3.33 2.31
CA PRO A 342 17.64 2.82 3.41
C PRO A 342 17.33 1.33 3.66
N ARG A 343 18.34 0.47 3.52
CA ARG A 343 18.29 -0.96 3.89
C ARG A 343 18.73 -1.10 5.32
N VAL A 344 17.90 -0.62 6.24
CA VAL A 344 18.16 -0.63 7.68
C VAL A 344 17.03 -1.33 8.42
N LEU A 345 17.35 -1.84 9.61
CA LEU A 345 16.36 -2.42 10.50
C LEU A 345 15.31 -1.36 10.86
N LYS A 346 14.05 -1.68 10.59
CA LYS A 346 12.90 -0.90 11.01
C LYS A 346 12.05 -1.75 11.94
N THR A 347 11.69 -1.20 13.07
CA THR A 347 10.67 -1.78 13.95
C THR A 347 9.39 -0.96 13.73
N ASP A 348 8.33 -1.62 13.31
CA ASP A 348 7.04 -0.98 13.04
C ASP A 348 6.04 -1.31 14.15
N TYR A 349 4.87 -0.71 14.10
CA TYR A 349 3.90 -0.72 15.19
C TYR A 349 3.55 -2.13 15.71
N GLY A 350 3.37 -3.14 14.85
CA GLY A 350 3.03 -4.50 15.27
C GLY A 350 4.18 -5.19 16.01
N GLN A 351 5.44 -5.00 15.58
CA GLN A 351 6.59 -5.50 16.32
C GLN A 351 6.75 -4.79 17.67
N GLU A 352 6.56 -3.45 17.73
CA GLU A 352 6.56 -2.71 19.00
C GLU A 352 5.50 -3.24 19.98
N GLU A 353 4.31 -3.53 19.48
CA GLU A 353 3.20 -4.10 20.23
C GLU A 353 3.53 -5.49 20.73
N ALA A 354 4.14 -6.35 19.90
CA ALA A 354 4.60 -7.68 20.30
C ALA A 354 5.67 -7.61 21.41
N ILE A 355 6.63 -6.69 21.28
CA ILE A 355 7.65 -6.46 22.32
C ILE A 355 7.00 -6.03 23.63
N ALA A 356 6.01 -5.13 23.58
CA ALA A 356 5.32 -4.65 24.78
C ALA A 356 4.46 -5.72 25.46
N VAL A 357 3.83 -6.62 24.68
CA VAL A 357 2.94 -7.67 25.20
C VAL A 357 3.71 -8.91 25.64
N PHE A 358 4.69 -9.35 24.83
CA PHE A 358 5.38 -10.63 25.03
C PHE A 358 6.82 -10.49 25.57
N GLY A 359 7.35 -9.25 25.64
CA GLY A 359 8.70 -8.97 26.18
C GLY A 359 9.85 -9.23 25.20
N HIS A 360 9.58 -9.57 23.93
CA HIS A 360 10.61 -9.84 22.91
C HIS A 360 10.14 -9.49 21.50
N ASP A 361 11.10 -9.25 20.61
CA ASP A 361 10.84 -9.05 19.19
C ASP A 361 10.25 -10.33 18.57
N PRO A 362 9.11 -10.29 17.88
CA PRO A 362 8.48 -11.47 17.30
C PRO A 362 9.25 -12.06 16.10
N ARG A 363 10.24 -11.34 15.55
CA ARG A 363 10.94 -11.73 14.31
C ARG A 363 12.04 -12.75 14.56
N ILE A 364 12.01 -13.81 13.75
CA ILE A 364 13.11 -14.79 13.62
C ILE A 364 13.64 -14.67 12.19
N TYR A 365 14.91 -14.29 12.07
CA TYR A 365 15.59 -14.08 10.80
C TYR A 365 16.23 -15.36 10.28
N GLN A 366 16.51 -15.39 8.96
CA GLN A 366 17.12 -16.54 8.27
C GLN A 366 16.40 -17.85 8.61
N THR A 367 15.07 -17.80 8.61
CA THR A 367 14.24 -18.94 9.01
C THR A 367 13.01 -19.06 8.12
N THR A 368 12.65 -20.30 7.79
CA THR A 368 11.40 -20.63 7.09
C THR A 368 10.75 -21.86 7.71
N VAL A 369 9.58 -22.23 7.21
CA VAL A 369 8.90 -23.47 7.57
C VAL A 369 9.40 -24.60 6.68
N LYS A 370 9.75 -25.73 7.28
CA LYS A 370 10.07 -26.98 6.59
C LYS A 370 8.82 -27.84 6.40
N GLU A 371 7.95 -27.90 7.40
CA GLU A 371 6.76 -28.74 7.44
C GLU A 371 5.72 -28.21 8.41
N PHE A 372 4.44 -28.42 8.12
CA PHE A 372 3.33 -28.27 9.06
C PHE A 372 2.83 -29.63 9.51
N VAL A 373 2.56 -29.75 10.81
CA VAL A 373 2.05 -30.97 11.41
C VAL A 373 0.59 -30.75 11.79
N LYS A 374 -0.26 -31.66 11.34
CA LYS A 374 -1.69 -31.68 11.65
C LYS A 374 -2.05 -32.87 12.53
N ASP A 375 -3.09 -32.72 13.32
CA ASP A 375 -3.68 -33.82 14.10
C ASP A 375 -4.54 -34.76 13.21
N GLU A 376 -5.14 -35.76 13.82
CA GLU A 376 -6.02 -36.71 13.15
C GLU A 376 -7.28 -36.08 12.54
N SER A 377 -7.69 -34.89 13.04
CA SER A 377 -8.81 -34.12 12.49
C SER A 377 -8.43 -33.23 11.32
N GLY A 378 -7.13 -33.13 10.99
CA GLY A 378 -6.59 -32.29 9.92
C GLY A 378 -6.26 -30.84 10.37
N LYS A 379 -6.36 -30.53 11.67
CA LYS A 379 -6.03 -29.21 12.21
C LYS A 379 -4.54 -29.05 12.44
N LEU A 380 -4.02 -27.86 12.16
CA LEU A 380 -2.66 -27.47 12.46
C LEU A 380 -2.41 -27.52 13.98
N VAL A 381 -1.32 -28.16 14.41
CA VAL A 381 -0.91 -28.25 15.82
C VAL A 381 0.51 -27.74 16.06
N LYS A 382 1.39 -27.84 15.07
CA LYS A 382 2.76 -27.31 15.14
C LYS A 382 3.37 -27.08 13.77
N ALA A 383 4.43 -26.30 13.73
CA ALA A 383 5.28 -26.14 12.56
C ALA A 383 6.73 -26.56 12.89
N ILE A 384 7.39 -27.15 11.91
CA ILE A 384 8.82 -27.44 11.96
C ILE A 384 9.52 -26.33 11.20
N LEU A 385 10.24 -25.48 11.91
CA LEU A 385 11.05 -24.41 11.35
C LEU A 385 12.42 -24.95 10.97
N ILE A 386 13.06 -24.33 9.96
CA ILE A 386 14.44 -24.64 9.57
C ILE A 386 15.19 -23.34 9.32
N SER A 387 16.45 -23.27 9.81
CA SER A 387 17.32 -22.14 9.56
C SER A 387 17.80 -22.10 8.11
N LEU A 388 18.05 -20.89 7.62
CA LEU A 388 18.54 -20.63 6.27
C LEU A 388 19.93 -19.99 6.32
N LYS A 389 20.78 -20.30 5.32
CA LYS A 389 22.03 -19.59 5.06
C LYS A 389 22.08 -19.07 3.66
N ALA A 390 22.78 -17.97 3.43
CA ALA A 390 22.99 -17.43 2.11
C ALA A 390 24.10 -18.22 1.40
N GLU A 391 23.81 -18.79 0.23
CA GLU A 391 24.80 -19.45 -0.62
C GLU A 391 24.77 -18.85 -2.03
N LYS A 392 25.95 -18.69 -2.62
CA LYS A 392 26.10 -18.24 -4.01
C LYS A 392 25.98 -19.43 -4.93
N ASN A 393 24.97 -19.41 -5.82
CA ASN A 393 24.84 -20.43 -6.84
C ASN A 393 26.06 -20.35 -7.78
N PRO A 394 26.84 -21.46 -7.94
CA PRO A 394 28.08 -21.44 -8.71
C PRO A 394 27.87 -21.20 -10.20
N GLU A 395 26.71 -21.59 -10.75
CA GLU A 395 26.41 -21.48 -12.19
C GLU A 395 25.89 -20.10 -12.55
N THR A 396 24.96 -19.54 -11.72
CA THR A 396 24.28 -18.29 -12.02
C THR A 396 24.89 -17.08 -11.33
N GLY A 397 25.77 -17.30 -10.34
CA GLY A 397 26.35 -16.25 -9.49
C GLY A 397 25.35 -15.57 -8.55
N ARG A 398 24.10 -16.00 -8.54
CA ARG A 398 23.03 -15.41 -7.70
C ARG A 398 23.09 -15.95 -6.27
N MET A 399 22.85 -15.08 -5.30
CA MET A 399 22.66 -15.49 -3.92
C MET A 399 21.28 -16.11 -3.74
N SER A 400 21.22 -17.25 -3.05
CA SER A 400 19.98 -17.91 -2.63
C SER A 400 20.05 -18.29 -1.17
N MET A 401 18.89 -18.34 -0.51
CA MET A 401 18.77 -18.83 0.85
C MET A 401 18.52 -20.33 0.81
N VAL A 402 19.39 -21.11 1.42
CA VAL A 402 19.31 -22.58 1.43
C VAL A 402 19.14 -23.11 2.85
N PRO A 403 18.38 -24.19 3.05
CA PRO A 403 18.21 -24.81 4.37
C PRO A 403 19.52 -25.29 4.98
N VAL A 404 19.62 -25.17 6.30
CA VAL A 404 20.72 -25.73 7.12
C VAL A 404 20.23 -27.03 7.75
N GLU A 405 20.68 -28.16 7.24
CA GLU A 405 20.34 -29.48 7.74
C GLU A 405 20.69 -29.63 9.25
N GLY A 406 19.79 -30.23 10.02
CA GLY A 406 19.98 -30.44 11.45
C GLY A 406 19.66 -29.19 12.32
N SER A 407 19.11 -28.13 11.71
CA SER A 407 18.69 -26.92 12.43
C SER A 407 17.17 -26.88 12.71
N GLU A 408 16.48 -27.98 12.51
CA GLU A 408 15.04 -28.08 12.68
C GLU A 408 14.63 -27.77 14.12
N LYS A 409 13.56 -26.99 14.25
CA LYS A 409 12.96 -26.64 15.54
C LYS A 409 11.46 -26.76 15.49
N GLU A 410 10.87 -27.56 16.36
CA GLU A 410 9.43 -27.63 16.52
C GLU A 410 8.91 -26.44 17.31
N VAL A 411 7.83 -25.83 16.85
CA VAL A 411 7.12 -24.73 17.53
C VAL A 411 5.61 -24.99 17.50
N PRO A 412 4.86 -24.65 18.56
CA PRO A 412 3.40 -24.74 18.54
C PRO A 412 2.84 -23.77 17.50
N ALA A 413 1.80 -24.19 16.78
CA ALA A 413 1.12 -23.36 15.80
C ALA A 413 -0.33 -23.78 15.66
N ASP A 414 -1.24 -22.85 15.91
CA ASP A 414 -2.69 -23.01 15.75
C ASP A 414 -3.21 -22.19 14.56
N LEU A 415 -2.41 -21.19 14.14
CA LEU A 415 -2.73 -20.31 13.03
C LEU A 415 -1.45 -19.89 12.29
N VAL A 416 -1.45 -20.10 10.98
CA VAL A 416 -0.36 -19.62 10.10
C VAL A 416 -0.90 -18.63 9.10
N LEU A 417 -0.19 -17.50 8.95
CA LEU A 417 -0.54 -16.41 8.03
C LEU A 417 0.59 -16.23 7.01
N ILE A 418 0.32 -16.56 5.74
CA ILE A 418 1.32 -16.48 4.67
C ILE A 418 1.30 -15.07 4.09
N ALA A 419 2.34 -14.29 4.37
CA ALA A 419 2.57 -12.92 3.91
C ALA A 419 3.75 -12.82 2.93
N ALA A 420 3.90 -13.81 2.03
CA ALA A 420 5.03 -13.96 1.12
C ALA A 420 4.95 -13.11 -0.18
N GLY A 421 4.00 -12.18 -0.26
CA GLY A 421 3.77 -11.32 -1.43
C GLY A 421 2.90 -11.98 -2.50
N PHE A 422 2.92 -11.40 -3.72
CA PHE A 422 2.04 -11.80 -4.82
C PHE A 422 2.85 -12.16 -6.07
N LEU A 423 2.25 -12.99 -6.93
CA LEU A 423 2.82 -13.44 -8.22
C LEU A 423 2.30 -12.63 -9.42
N GLY A 424 1.49 -11.59 -9.20
CA GLY A 424 0.86 -10.81 -10.25
C GLY A 424 -0.67 -10.84 -10.18
N ALA A 425 -1.34 -10.52 -11.28
CA ALA A 425 -2.78 -10.49 -11.37
C ALA A 425 -3.37 -11.91 -11.42
N GLN A 426 -4.63 -12.06 -10.99
CA GLN A 426 -5.39 -13.28 -11.25
C GLN A 426 -5.78 -13.31 -12.74
N SER A 427 -5.54 -14.44 -13.42
CA SER A 427 -5.67 -14.55 -14.88
C SER A 427 -7.09 -14.36 -15.41
N TYR A 428 -8.12 -14.74 -14.63
CA TYR A 428 -9.51 -14.77 -15.12
C TYR A 428 -10.03 -13.44 -15.69
N VAL A 429 -9.52 -12.28 -15.21
CA VAL A 429 -9.87 -10.97 -15.78
C VAL A 429 -9.17 -10.78 -17.11
N ALA A 430 -7.88 -11.11 -17.19
CA ALA A 430 -7.11 -11.05 -18.43
C ALA A 430 -7.73 -11.96 -19.50
N ASP A 431 -8.08 -13.20 -19.12
CA ASP A 431 -8.74 -14.16 -20.00
C ASP A 431 -10.10 -13.64 -20.51
N ALA A 432 -10.89 -13.02 -19.61
CA ALA A 432 -12.22 -12.49 -19.96
C ALA A 432 -12.17 -11.32 -20.98
N PHE A 433 -11.08 -10.56 -21.01
CA PHE A 433 -10.87 -9.49 -21.99
C PHE A 433 -9.98 -9.91 -23.17
N GLY A 434 -9.33 -11.07 -23.11
CA GLY A 434 -8.38 -11.53 -24.13
C GLY A 434 -7.06 -10.74 -24.15
N VAL A 435 -6.66 -10.16 -23.01
CA VAL A 435 -5.40 -9.42 -22.90
C VAL A 435 -4.24 -10.36 -22.62
N GLU A 436 -3.10 -10.07 -23.21
CA GLU A 436 -1.87 -10.86 -23.04
C GLU A 436 -1.19 -10.57 -21.71
N LEU A 437 -0.60 -11.61 -21.12
CA LEU A 437 0.22 -11.53 -19.91
C LEU A 437 1.70 -11.74 -20.25
N ASN A 438 2.59 -11.02 -19.58
CA ASN A 438 4.02 -11.23 -19.65
C ASN A 438 4.47 -12.40 -18.76
N ALA A 439 5.77 -12.74 -18.79
CA ALA A 439 6.34 -13.84 -18.00
C ALA A 439 6.19 -13.69 -16.46
N ARG A 440 5.84 -12.50 -15.99
CA ARG A 440 5.56 -12.22 -14.56
C ARG A 440 4.06 -12.20 -14.25
N THR A 441 3.21 -12.66 -15.17
CA THR A 441 1.75 -12.69 -15.07
C THR A 441 1.10 -11.28 -14.92
N ASN A 442 1.80 -10.24 -15.34
CA ASN A 442 1.25 -8.89 -15.46
C ASN A 442 0.73 -8.66 -16.89
N VAL A 443 -0.26 -7.80 -17.05
CA VAL A 443 -0.77 -7.47 -18.40
C VAL A 443 0.33 -6.84 -19.24
N ALA A 444 0.55 -7.40 -20.42
CA ALA A 444 1.59 -6.96 -21.34
C ALA A 444 1.18 -5.66 -22.06
N THR A 445 2.12 -4.73 -22.16
CA THR A 445 2.01 -3.50 -22.95
C THR A 445 3.34 -3.20 -23.62
N GLU A 446 3.36 -2.27 -24.57
CA GLU A 446 4.61 -1.67 -25.02
C GLU A 446 5.26 -0.86 -23.88
N ALA A 447 6.58 -0.78 -23.89
CA ALA A 447 7.33 -0.07 -22.86
C ALA A 447 6.88 1.40 -22.76
N GLY A 448 6.50 1.82 -21.54
CA GLY A 448 6.01 3.17 -21.26
C GLY A 448 4.60 3.48 -21.78
N LYS A 449 3.85 2.46 -22.23
CA LYS A 449 2.47 2.55 -22.66
C LYS A 449 1.55 1.79 -21.71
N TYR A 450 0.26 2.10 -21.79
CA TYR A 450 -0.81 1.49 -21.00
C TYR A 450 -1.85 0.77 -21.86
N ALA A 451 -1.82 0.94 -23.19
CA ALA A 451 -2.67 0.22 -24.13
C ALA A 451 -2.27 -1.27 -24.18
N THR A 452 -3.26 -2.15 -24.18
CA THR A 452 -3.05 -3.60 -24.31
C THR A 452 -3.11 -4.04 -25.79
N ASN A 453 -2.96 -5.34 -26.05
CA ASN A 453 -3.19 -5.93 -27.37
C ASN A 453 -4.68 -5.87 -27.82
N VAL A 454 -5.61 -5.53 -26.94
CA VAL A 454 -7.04 -5.42 -27.23
C VAL A 454 -7.42 -3.97 -27.40
N GLU A 455 -8.02 -3.60 -28.54
CA GLU A 455 -8.46 -2.24 -28.84
C GLU A 455 -9.32 -1.67 -27.69
N LYS A 456 -9.11 -0.39 -27.35
CA LYS A 456 -9.77 0.39 -26.28
C LYS A 456 -9.63 -0.16 -24.86
N VAL A 457 -8.81 -1.20 -24.65
CA VAL A 457 -8.51 -1.78 -23.33
C VAL A 457 -7.12 -1.35 -22.89
N PHE A 458 -7.05 -0.73 -21.71
CA PHE A 458 -5.85 -0.22 -21.08
C PHE A 458 -5.65 -0.89 -19.73
N THR A 459 -4.43 -0.81 -19.17
CA THR A 459 -4.12 -1.38 -17.88
C THR A 459 -3.27 -0.44 -17.04
N ALA A 460 -3.37 -0.52 -15.72
CA ALA A 460 -2.54 0.29 -14.81
C ALA A 460 -2.39 -0.33 -13.42
N GLY A 461 -1.40 0.15 -12.67
CA GLY A 461 -1.12 -0.26 -11.30
C GLY A 461 -0.45 -1.63 -11.23
N ASP A 462 -0.66 -2.34 -10.12
CA ASP A 462 0.03 -3.60 -9.88
C ASP A 462 -0.36 -4.70 -10.88
N MET A 463 -1.51 -4.59 -11.55
CA MET A 463 -1.88 -5.48 -12.65
C MET A 463 -0.97 -5.32 -13.87
N HIS A 464 -0.42 -4.13 -14.06
CA HIS A 464 0.49 -3.78 -15.14
C HIS A 464 1.96 -3.96 -14.74
N ARG A 465 2.38 -3.34 -13.63
CA ARG A 465 3.80 -3.29 -13.22
C ARG A 465 4.25 -4.37 -12.23
N GLY A 466 3.31 -5.13 -11.65
CA GLY A 466 3.53 -5.96 -10.49
C GLY A 466 3.34 -5.19 -9.18
N GLN A 467 3.34 -5.90 -8.05
CA GLN A 467 3.13 -5.30 -6.74
C GLN A 467 4.12 -4.15 -6.48
N SER A 468 3.61 -3.02 -5.98
CA SER A 468 4.38 -1.80 -5.83
C SER A 468 3.83 -0.89 -4.72
N LEU A 469 4.48 0.25 -4.49
CA LEU A 469 4.00 1.24 -3.52
C LEU A 469 2.69 1.89 -4.00
N VAL A 470 1.86 2.31 -3.03
CA VAL A 470 0.60 3.04 -3.29
C VAL A 470 0.81 4.25 -4.22
N VAL A 471 1.92 4.97 -4.07
CA VAL A 471 2.27 6.12 -4.91
C VAL A 471 2.55 5.73 -6.37
N TRP A 472 3.09 4.52 -6.62
CA TRP A 472 3.24 3.99 -7.98
C TRP A 472 1.89 3.62 -8.58
N ALA A 473 1.00 3.00 -7.80
CA ALA A 473 -0.35 2.69 -8.28
C ALA A 473 -1.12 3.95 -8.67
N ILE A 474 -1.03 5.03 -7.86
CA ILE A 474 -1.64 6.33 -8.18
C ILE A 474 -0.98 6.95 -9.43
N HIS A 475 0.35 6.89 -9.54
CA HIS A 475 1.10 7.38 -10.69
C HIS A 475 0.61 6.74 -12.01
N GLU A 476 0.53 5.41 -12.03
CA GLU A 476 0.05 4.69 -13.21
C GLU A 476 -1.43 4.98 -13.51
N GLY A 477 -2.28 5.06 -12.49
CA GLY A 477 -3.67 5.45 -12.65
C GLY A 477 -3.84 6.84 -13.29
N ARG A 478 -2.99 7.80 -12.90
CA ARG A 478 -2.96 9.14 -13.52
C ARG A 478 -2.47 9.09 -14.97
N ASN A 479 -1.44 8.29 -15.25
CA ASN A 479 -0.86 8.22 -16.59
C ASN A 479 -1.73 7.45 -17.58
N VAL A 480 -2.37 6.34 -17.15
CA VAL A 480 -3.34 5.65 -18.02
C VAL A 480 -4.51 6.56 -18.37
N ALA A 481 -4.94 7.44 -17.45
CA ALA A 481 -6.00 8.41 -17.73
C ALA A 481 -5.61 9.37 -18.86
N LYS A 482 -4.35 9.81 -18.93
CA LYS A 482 -3.84 10.64 -20.04
C LYS A 482 -3.91 9.89 -21.37
N GLU A 483 -3.50 8.62 -21.37
CA GLU A 483 -3.50 7.81 -22.59
C GLU A 483 -4.92 7.51 -23.08
N VAL A 484 -5.83 7.19 -22.17
CA VAL A 484 -7.26 7.01 -22.46
C VAL A 484 -7.90 8.29 -22.99
N ASP A 485 -7.67 9.45 -22.35
CA ASP A 485 -8.21 10.73 -22.82
C ASP A 485 -7.68 11.06 -24.24
N LYS A 486 -6.37 10.85 -24.47
CA LYS A 486 -5.78 11.04 -25.80
C LYS A 486 -6.37 10.09 -26.85
N TYR A 487 -6.63 8.83 -26.49
CA TYR A 487 -7.28 7.86 -27.37
C TYR A 487 -8.69 8.30 -27.76
N LEU A 488 -9.48 8.77 -26.79
CA LEU A 488 -10.89 9.13 -26.98
C LEU A 488 -11.08 10.50 -27.66
N MET A 489 -10.17 11.45 -27.41
CA MET A 489 -10.33 12.85 -27.82
C MET A 489 -9.32 13.29 -28.88
N GLY A 490 -8.30 12.46 -29.20
CA GLY A 490 -7.19 12.82 -30.08
C GLY A 490 -6.08 13.64 -29.39
N TYR A 491 -6.35 14.23 -28.23
CA TYR A 491 -5.42 15.01 -27.42
C TYR A 491 -5.76 14.88 -25.93
N THR A 492 -4.88 15.32 -25.05
CA THR A 492 -5.14 15.39 -23.60
C THR A 492 -4.68 16.69 -22.99
N ASN A 493 -5.44 17.21 -22.03
CA ASN A 493 -5.08 18.33 -21.16
C ASN A 493 -4.79 17.87 -19.73
N LEU A 494 -4.77 16.56 -19.47
CA LEU A 494 -4.41 16.01 -18.18
C LEU A 494 -2.90 16.19 -17.94
N ALA A 495 -2.53 16.66 -16.75
CA ALA A 495 -1.15 16.95 -16.37
C ALA A 495 -0.39 15.73 -15.86
#